data_5cec3f605dc0cf36b08389fb3c852845
#
_entry.id   5cec3f605dc0cf36b08389fb3c852845
#
_cell.length_a   1.000
_cell.length_b   1.000
_cell.length_c   1.000
_cell.angle_alpha   90.00
_cell.angle_beta   90.00
_cell.angle_gamma   90.00
#
_symmetry.space_group_name_H-M   'P 1'
#
loop_
_entity.id
_entity.type
_entity.pdbx_description
1 polymer ?
#
loop_
_entity_poly.entity_id
_entity_poly.type
_entity_poly.pdbx_seq_one_letter_code
_entity_poly.pdbx_strand_id
1 'polypeptide(L)'
;AFGKILRLDPLGSNSANGEYGIPADNPFANDGDPDTLGEIYALGVRNPQRFAWDPNNGNMFVADIGQNVVEEVSLVTAGANLGWSDWEGSFAARSGRRHVSLANPRGDAQMTYPVVEYGQLDPLLQPGSAVTGVYVYRAIAIPQLANLVLFGDNPSGEVFAFSADNLPAGGQEVIRRILFNNGNGPKTLLQLIQEKNTADGQGVATRADLRLGLGPNDQVFVLNKHDGTIRLLVAVR
;
A
#
# COMPACT_ATOMS: atom_id res chain seq x y z
N ALA A 1 -10.28 13.98 -11.66
CA ALA A 1 -9.54 12.77 -12.07
C ALA A 1 -9.69 11.66 -11.02
N PHE A 2 -10.86 11.03 -10.92
CA PHE A 2 -11.04 9.86 -10.03
C PHE A 2 -10.32 8.64 -10.61
N GLY A 3 -9.82 7.76 -9.72
CA GLY A 3 -9.17 6.51 -10.12
C GLY A 3 -7.82 6.71 -10.84
N LYS A 4 -7.10 7.77 -10.51
CA LYS A 4 -5.84 8.15 -11.17
C LYS A 4 -4.75 8.49 -10.15
N ILE A 5 -3.50 8.29 -10.56
CA ILE A 5 -2.32 8.86 -9.93
C ILE A 5 -1.86 10.01 -10.82
N LEU A 6 -1.67 11.17 -10.24
CA LEU A 6 -1.23 12.38 -10.97
C LEU A 6 0.23 12.68 -10.64
N ARG A 7 0.96 13.21 -11.64
CA ARG A 7 2.32 13.70 -11.47
C ARG A 7 2.39 15.14 -11.98
N LEU A 8 2.76 16.05 -11.09
CA LEU A 8 2.78 17.48 -11.30
C LEU A 8 4.17 18.04 -11.00
N ASP A 9 4.55 19.14 -11.67
CA ASP A 9 5.69 19.96 -11.31
C ASP A 9 5.18 21.22 -10.57
N PRO A 10 5.41 21.32 -9.25
CA PRO A 10 4.93 22.48 -8.48
C PRO A 10 5.59 23.81 -8.85
N LEU A 11 6.70 23.79 -9.59
CA LEU A 11 7.44 24.98 -10.02
C LEU A 11 7.16 25.35 -11.48
N GLY A 12 6.46 24.51 -12.23
CA GLY A 12 6.08 24.76 -13.62
C GLY A 12 4.83 25.63 -13.75
N SER A 13 4.46 25.99 -14.98
CA SER A 13 3.30 26.86 -15.24
C SER A 13 2.59 26.55 -16.56
N ASN A 14 2.78 25.35 -17.12
CA ASN A 14 2.19 24.95 -18.39
C ASN A 14 0.85 24.18 -18.26
N SER A 15 0.29 24.11 -17.05
CA SER A 15 -1.08 23.63 -16.85
C SER A 15 -2.13 24.59 -17.40
N ALA A 16 -3.36 24.13 -17.59
CA ALA A 16 -4.44 24.95 -18.14
C ALA A 16 -4.73 26.23 -17.36
N ASN A 17 -4.51 26.25 -16.04
CA ASN A 17 -4.68 27.42 -15.18
C ASN A 17 -3.37 28.17 -14.91
N GLY A 18 -2.23 27.65 -15.37
CA GLY A 18 -0.90 28.27 -15.19
C GLY A 18 -0.30 28.17 -13.77
N GLU A 19 -0.92 27.42 -12.85
CA GLU A 19 -0.52 27.38 -11.45
C GLU A 19 0.47 26.25 -11.11
N TYR A 20 0.69 25.31 -12.03
CA TYR A 20 1.65 24.22 -11.90
C TYR A 20 2.11 23.75 -13.29
N GLY A 21 3.13 22.92 -13.33
CA GLY A 21 3.61 22.29 -14.55
C GLY A 21 3.12 20.87 -14.74
N ILE A 22 2.96 20.49 -15.99
CA ILE A 22 2.77 19.11 -16.44
C ILE A 22 4.12 18.64 -16.99
N PRO A 23 4.80 17.66 -16.35
CA PRO A 23 6.05 17.13 -16.86
C PRO A 23 5.88 16.58 -18.30
N ALA A 24 6.78 16.96 -19.20
CA ALA A 24 6.68 16.60 -20.62
C ALA A 24 6.83 15.09 -20.87
N ASP A 25 7.41 14.38 -19.92
CA ASP A 25 7.57 12.92 -19.91
C ASP A 25 6.44 12.18 -19.16
N ASN A 26 5.36 12.86 -18.81
CA ASN A 26 4.14 12.19 -18.38
C ASN A 26 3.56 11.40 -19.57
N PRO A 27 3.04 10.18 -19.32
CA PRO A 27 2.61 9.28 -20.41
C PRO A 27 1.49 9.84 -21.29
N PHE A 28 0.69 10.75 -20.76
CA PHE A 28 -0.46 11.35 -21.45
C PHE A 28 -0.27 12.86 -21.74
N ALA A 29 0.91 13.42 -21.48
CA ALA A 29 1.15 14.87 -21.69
C ALA A 29 1.07 15.28 -23.16
N ASN A 30 1.36 14.37 -24.10
CA ASN A 30 1.42 14.62 -25.52
C ASN A 30 0.79 13.47 -26.33
N ASP A 31 -0.25 12.82 -25.81
CA ASP A 31 -0.93 11.71 -26.48
C ASP A 31 -1.87 12.14 -27.61
N GLY A 32 -2.14 13.44 -27.74
CA GLY A 32 -3.01 14.01 -28.76
C GLY A 32 -4.49 13.87 -28.48
N ASP A 33 -4.88 13.33 -27.35
CA ASP A 33 -6.26 13.19 -26.91
C ASP A 33 -6.66 14.37 -26.00
N PRO A 34 -7.54 15.29 -26.46
CA PRO A 34 -7.95 16.44 -25.66
C PRO A 34 -8.81 16.07 -24.45
N ASP A 35 -9.34 14.85 -24.39
CA ASP A 35 -10.17 14.36 -23.27
C ASP A 35 -9.32 13.68 -22.18
N THR A 36 -8.04 13.45 -22.44
CA THR A 36 -7.11 12.87 -21.48
C THR A 36 -6.25 13.96 -20.81
N LEU A 37 -6.23 13.98 -19.46
CA LEU A 37 -5.43 14.95 -18.71
C LEU A 37 -3.94 14.56 -18.77
N GLY A 38 -3.09 15.48 -19.19
CA GLY A 38 -1.63 15.29 -19.25
C GLY A 38 -0.96 15.09 -17.88
N GLU A 39 -1.64 15.42 -16.79
CA GLU A 39 -1.23 15.20 -15.41
C GLU A 39 -1.24 13.73 -14.99
N ILE A 40 -1.95 12.87 -15.73
CA ILE A 40 -2.11 11.45 -15.37
C ILE A 40 -0.77 10.73 -15.51
N TYR A 41 -0.34 10.09 -14.42
CA TYR A 41 0.84 9.22 -14.39
C TYR A 41 0.45 7.74 -14.53
N ALA A 42 -0.60 7.31 -13.83
CA ALA A 42 -1.17 5.97 -13.90
C ALA A 42 -2.67 6.03 -13.65
N LEU A 43 -3.39 4.98 -14.03
CA LEU A 43 -4.84 4.90 -13.96
C LEU A 43 -5.32 3.54 -13.44
N GLY A 44 -6.62 3.42 -13.20
CA GLY A 44 -7.21 2.16 -12.75
C GLY A 44 -6.98 1.86 -11.27
N VAL A 45 -6.82 2.86 -10.42
CA VAL A 45 -6.78 2.71 -8.96
C VAL A 45 -8.15 3.01 -8.35
N ARG A 46 -8.47 2.34 -7.23
CA ARG A 46 -9.72 2.55 -6.50
C ARG A 46 -9.57 3.56 -5.36
N ASN A 47 -8.71 3.26 -4.42
CA ASN A 47 -8.43 4.08 -3.23
C ASN A 47 -6.95 3.93 -2.85
N PRO A 48 -6.03 4.52 -3.63
CA PRO A 48 -4.59 4.42 -3.43
C PRO A 48 -4.20 5.16 -2.15
N GLN A 49 -4.17 4.43 -1.05
CA GLN A 49 -4.06 4.97 0.30
C GLN A 49 -2.66 5.49 0.61
N ARG A 50 -1.63 4.79 0.11
CA ARG A 50 -0.22 5.11 0.31
C ARG A 50 0.61 4.66 -0.88
N PHE A 51 1.69 5.38 -1.11
CA PHE A 51 2.74 4.97 -2.04
C PHE A 51 4.13 5.28 -1.47
N ALA A 52 5.12 4.58 -1.96
CA ALA A 52 6.54 4.81 -1.64
C ALA A 52 7.41 4.45 -2.83
N TRP A 53 8.58 5.08 -2.89
CA TRP A 53 9.62 4.73 -3.85
C TRP A 53 10.71 3.88 -3.18
N ASP A 54 11.22 2.93 -3.93
CA ASP A 54 12.46 2.24 -3.60
C ASP A 54 13.65 3.19 -3.86
N PRO A 55 14.42 3.57 -2.84
CA PRO A 55 15.52 4.51 -3.02
C PRO A 55 16.66 3.95 -3.88
N ASN A 56 16.75 2.64 -4.07
CA ASN A 56 17.82 2.01 -4.84
C ASN A 56 17.57 2.01 -6.34
N ASN A 57 16.31 1.90 -6.78
CA ASN A 57 15.98 1.72 -8.20
C ASN A 57 14.83 2.59 -8.70
N GLY A 58 14.18 3.37 -7.81
CA GLY A 58 13.07 4.26 -8.16
C GLY A 58 11.73 3.55 -8.39
N ASN A 59 11.61 2.27 -8.13
CA ASN A 59 10.35 1.55 -8.22
C ASN A 59 9.32 2.18 -7.29
N MET A 60 8.14 2.51 -7.82
CA MET A 60 7.03 3.07 -7.07
C MET A 60 6.03 1.96 -6.70
N PHE A 61 5.82 1.76 -5.41
CA PHE A 61 4.81 0.84 -4.90
C PHE A 61 3.60 1.61 -4.38
N VAL A 62 2.41 1.13 -4.70
CA VAL A 62 1.12 1.72 -4.26
C VAL A 62 0.31 0.67 -3.54
N ALA A 63 -0.15 1.02 -2.34
CA ALA A 63 -1.14 0.23 -1.59
C ALA A 63 -2.54 0.77 -1.92
N ASP A 64 -3.34 -0.03 -2.60
CA ASP A 64 -4.68 0.32 -3.06
C ASP A 64 -5.74 -0.54 -2.37
N ILE A 65 -6.67 0.13 -1.66
CA ILE A 65 -7.73 -0.55 -0.92
C ILE A 65 -8.77 -1.08 -1.89
N GLY A 66 -8.97 -2.39 -1.88
CA GLY A 66 -9.93 -3.09 -2.68
C GLY A 66 -11.40 -2.80 -2.31
N GLN A 67 -12.32 -3.27 -3.13
CA GLN A 67 -13.75 -2.98 -2.91
C GLN A 67 -14.39 -3.95 -1.93
N ASN A 68 -14.25 -5.27 -2.18
CA ASN A 68 -14.97 -6.27 -1.42
C ASN A 68 -14.24 -7.62 -1.30
N VAL A 69 -13.15 -7.82 -2.02
CA VAL A 69 -12.55 -9.16 -2.17
C VAL A 69 -11.08 -9.20 -1.82
N VAL A 70 -10.26 -8.31 -2.38
CA VAL A 70 -8.82 -8.30 -2.14
C VAL A 70 -8.29 -6.91 -1.84
N GLU A 71 -7.24 -6.88 -1.03
CA GLU A 71 -6.35 -5.74 -0.84
C GLU A 71 -5.10 -5.96 -1.67
N GLU A 72 -4.49 -4.90 -2.19
CA GLU A 72 -3.37 -5.06 -3.12
C GLU A 72 -2.24 -4.05 -2.91
N VAL A 73 -1.02 -4.50 -3.26
CA VAL A 73 0.14 -3.64 -3.45
C VAL A 73 0.66 -3.84 -4.86
N SER A 74 0.74 -2.76 -5.61
CA SER A 74 1.12 -2.75 -7.02
C SER A 74 2.43 -2.01 -7.26
N LEU A 75 3.27 -2.51 -8.18
CA LEU A 75 4.35 -1.76 -8.78
C LEU A 75 3.77 -0.87 -9.88
N VAL A 76 3.97 0.44 -9.76
CA VAL A 76 3.38 1.41 -10.68
C VAL A 76 4.45 2.06 -11.54
N THR A 77 4.28 1.99 -12.85
CA THR A 77 5.11 2.67 -13.84
C THR A 77 4.30 3.71 -14.59
N ALA A 78 4.97 4.60 -15.31
CA ALA A 78 4.31 5.59 -16.15
C ALA A 78 3.37 4.89 -17.17
N GLY A 79 2.12 5.34 -17.25
CA GLY A 79 1.10 4.79 -18.14
C GLY A 79 0.44 3.50 -17.65
N ALA A 80 0.81 2.97 -16.48
CA ALA A 80 0.21 1.75 -15.94
C ALA A 80 -1.31 1.90 -15.78
N ASN A 81 -2.05 0.85 -16.17
CA ASN A 81 -3.47 0.67 -15.87
C ASN A 81 -3.63 -0.46 -14.85
N LEU A 82 -4.04 -0.13 -13.63
CA LEU A 82 -4.19 -1.10 -12.55
C LEU A 82 -5.56 -1.81 -12.55
N GLY A 83 -6.42 -1.45 -13.51
CA GLY A 83 -7.62 -2.22 -13.85
C GLY A 83 -8.91 -1.81 -13.16
N TRP A 84 -8.88 -1.07 -12.05
CA TRP A 84 -10.13 -0.63 -11.43
C TRP A 84 -10.93 0.29 -12.39
N SER A 85 -12.19 0.02 -12.64
CA SER A 85 -13.17 -0.78 -11.87
C SER A 85 -13.51 -2.14 -12.52
N ASP A 86 -12.86 -2.53 -13.58
CA ASP A 86 -13.12 -3.78 -14.29
C ASP A 86 -12.35 -4.96 -13.69
N TRP A 87 -11.32 -4.65 -12.90
CA TRP A 87 -10.52 -5.60 -12.13
C TRP A 87 -10.44 -5.17 -10.66
N GLU A 88 -10.38 -6.14 -9.75
CA GLU A 88 -10.02 -6.02 -8.35
C GLU A 88 -8.90 -7.01 -8.09
N GLY A 89 -7.67 -6.51 -7.87
CA GLY A 89 -6.48 -7.33 -7.86
C GLY A 89 -6.27 -8.06 -9.19
N SER A 90 -5.97 -9.32 -9.13
CA SER A 90 -5.80 -10.20 -10.29
C SER A 90 -7.12 -10.70 -10.90
N PHE A 91 -8.28 -10.26 -10.43
CA PHE A 91 -9.56 -10.87 -10.74
C PHE A 91 -10.50 -9.90 -11.45
N ALA A 92 -11.12 -10.34 -12.55
CA ALA A 92 -12.12 -9.54 -13.24
C ALA A 92 -13.36 -9.30 -12.37
N ALA A 93 -13.76 -8.03 -12.22
CA ALA A 93 -14.97 -7.65 -11.49
C ALA A 93 -16.23 -8.15 -12.21
N ARG A 94 -17.22 -8.61 -11.46
CA ARG A 94 -18.53 -9.01 -11.99
C ARG A 94 -19.56 -7.90 -11.81
N SER A 95 -20.69 -8.07 -12.46
CA SER A 95 -21.83 -7.15 -12.41
C SER A 95 -22.08 -6.64 -10.98
N GLY A 96 -22.16 -5.31 -10.83
CA GLY A 96 -22.36 -4.65 -9.54
C GLY A 96 -21.09 -4.56 -8.67
N ARG A 97 -19.93 -5.01 -9.14
CA ARG A 97 -18.61 -4.92 -8.45
C ARG A 97 -18.58 -5.45 -7.02
N ARG A 98 -19.48 -6.38 -6.68
CA ARG A 98 -19.54 -7.03 -5.36
C ARG A 98 -18.85 -8.38 -5.32
N HIS A 99 -18.52 -8.91 -6.48
CA HIS A 99 -17.89 -10.22 -6.65
C HIS A 99 -16.87 -10.13 -7.78
N VAL A 100 -15.91 -11.02 -7.74
CA VAL A 100 -14.92 -11.19 -8.80
C VAL A 100 -15.05 -12.56 -9.45
N SER A 101 -14.51 -12.70 -10.64
CA SER A 101 -14.40 -13.98 -11.33
C SER A 101 -13.06 -14.62 -10.99
N LEU A 102 -13.07 -15.84 -10.47
CA LEU A 102 -11.86 -16.64 -10.28
C LEU A 102 -11.41 -17.33 -11.57
N ALA A 103 -12.22 -17.28 -12.63
CA ALA A 103 -11.82 -17.77 -13.94
C ALA A 103 -10.87 -16.78 -14.62
N ASN A 104 -9.78 -17.30 -15.17
CA ASN A 104 -8.78 -16.52 -15.90
C ASN A 104 -8.23 -15.31 -15.12
N PRO A 105 -7.64 -15.52 -13.93
CA PRO A 105 -6.98 -14.44 -13.21
C PRO A 105 -5.85 -13.84 -14.07
N ARG A 106 -5.66 -12.51 -13.98
CA ARG A 106 -4.66 -11.77 -14.77
C ARG A 106 -4.84 -11.97 -16.30
N GLY A 107 -6.08 -12.11 -16.74
CA GLY A 107 -6.40 -12.51 -18.11
C GLY A 107 -6.35 -11.39 -19.14
N ASP A 108 -6.09 -10.15 -18.78
CA ASP A 108 -5.93 -9.01 -19.68
C ASP A 108 -4.48 -8.52 -19.68
N ALA A 109 -3.80 -8.71 -20.79
CA ALA A 109 -2.40 -8.32 -20.95
C ALA A 109 -2.16 -6.78 -20.98
N GLN A 110 -3.22 -5.99 -21.04
CA GLN A 110 -3.13 -4.52 -21.01
C GLN A 110 -3.16 -3.99 -19.57
N MET A 111 -3.46 -4.82 -18.59
CA MET A 111 -3.51 -4.45 -17.19
C MET A 111 -2.17 -4.64 -16.48
N THR A 112 -1.88 -3.77 -15.54
CA THR A 112 -0.78 -3.92 -14.57
C THR A 112 -1.35 -4.52 -13.30
N TYR A 113 -1.06 -5.79 -13.06
CA TYR A 113 -1.57 -6.52 -11.90
C TYR A 113 -0.68 -6.33 -10.67
N PRO A 114 -1.24 -6.48 -9.44
CA PRO A 114 -0.48 -6.30 -8.22
C PRO A 114 0.71 -7.27 -8.09
N VAL A 115 1.75 -6.83 -7.39
CA VAL A 115 2.87 -7.71 -7.03
C VAL A 115 2.51 -8.64 -5.87
N VAL A 116 1.66 -8.18 -4.95
CA VAL A 116 1.00 -9.02 -3.94
C VAL A 116 -0.45 -8.57 -3.76
N GLU A 117 -1.31 -9.50 -3.40
CA GLU A 117 -2.71 -9.27 -3.05
C GLU A 117 -3.16 -10.29 -2.01
N TYR A 118 -4.08 -9.92 -1.14
CA TYR A 118 -4.59 -10.80 -0.08
C TYR A 118 -6.09 -10.62 0.12
N GLY A 119 -6.75 -11.71 0.52
CA GLY A 119 -8.21 -11.74 0.66
C GLY A 119 -8.69 -10.94 1.87
N GLN A 120 -9.72 -10.10 1.69
CA GLN A 120 -10.32 -9.30 2.77
C GLN A 120 -11.02 -10.15 3.84
N LEU A 121 -11.32 -11.41 3.54
CA LEU A 121 -11.97 -12.33 4.48
C LEU A 121 -10.98 -13.23 5.25
N ASP A 122 -9.67 -12.96 5.13
CA ASP A 122 -8.67 -13.72 5.90
C ASP A 122 -8.93 -13.53 7.40
N PRO A 123 -8.97 -14.62 8.19
CA PRO A 123 -9.21 -14.58 9.64
C PRO A 123 -8.23 -13.70 10.41
N LEU A 124 -7.00 -13.50 9.92
CA LEU A 124 -6.01 -12.61 10.53
C LEU A 124 -6.43 -11.13 10.50
N LEU A 125 -7.35 -10.75 9.60
CA LEU A 125 -7.69 -9.36 9.31
C LEU A 125 -8.95 -8.88 10.04
N GLN A 126 -9.49 -9.69 10.95
CA GLN A 126 -10.66 -9.27 11.70
C GLN A 126 -10.35 -8.09 12.65
N PRO A 127 -11.24 -7.08 12.76
CA PRO A 127 -12.64 -7.06 12.31
C PRO A 127 -12.86 -6.48 10.91
N GLY A 128 -11.88 -6.40 10.05
CA GLY A 128 -11.99 -5.88 8.70
C GLY A 128 -10.62 -5.66 8.09
N SER A 129 -10.57 -5.37 6.81
CA SER A 129 -9.35 -5.20 6.04
C SER A 129 -9.32 -3.86 5.32
N ALA A 130 -8.16 -3.25 5.28
CA ALA A 130 -7.82 -2.11 4.44
C ALA A 130 -6.29 -1.96 4.39
N VAL A 131 -5.68 -2.24 3.27
CA VAL A 131 -4.24 -2.07 3.11
C VAL A 131 -3.82 -0.63 3.38
N THR A 132 -2.71 -0.46 4.08
CA THR A 132 -2.18 0.87 4.41
C THR A 132 -0.68 0.84 4.57
N GLY A 133 -0.06 2.00 4.45
CA GLY A 133 1.36 2.15 4.69
C GLY A 133 2.19 1.23 3.80
N VAL A 134 2.85 1.78 2.81
CA VAL A 134 3.83 1.04 2.03
C VAL A 134 5.19 1.73 2.18
N TYR A 135 6.25 0.94 2.34
CA TYR A 135 7.59 1.45 2.50
C TYR A 135 8.63 0.42 2.04
N VAL A 136 9.70 0.87 1.38
CA VAL A 136 10.82 0.01 1.00
C VAL A 136 11.97 0.22 1.97
N TYR A 137 12.30 -0.80 2.76
CA TYR A 137 13.36 -0.72 3.75
C TYR A 137 14.69 -1.19 3.14
N ARG A 138 15.61 -0.24 2.95
CA ARG A 138 16.95 -0.50 2.38
C ARG A 138 18.08 -0.35 3.39
N ALA A 139 17.76 0.14 4.60
CA ALA A 139 18.75 0.26 5.66
C ALA A 139 19.15 -1.09 6.27
N ILE A 140 20.27 -1.08 6.99
CA ILE A 140 20.84 -2.25 7.66
C ILE A 140 20.60 -2.25 9.18
N ALA A 141 20.02 -1.18 9.72
CA ALA A 141 19.80 -1.02 11.16
C ALA A 141 18.88 -2.09 11.74
N ILE A 142 17.96 -2.62 10.93
CA ILE A 142 17.11 -3.78 11.26
C ILE A 142 17.36 -4.84 10.18
N PRO A 143 18.36 -5.74 10.35
CA PRO A 143 18.74 -6.68 9.30
C PRO A 143 17.60 -7.58 8.81
N GLN A 144 16.64 -7.89 9.70
CA GLN A 144 15.48 -8.73 9.38
C GLN A 144 14.52 -8.06 8.38
N LEU A 145 14.56 -6.74 8.25
CA LEU A 145 13.73 -5.96 7.33
C LEU A 145 14.49 -5.52 6.08
N ALA A 146 15.80 -5.71 6.01
CA ALA A 146 16.61 -5.26 4.89
C ALA A 146 16.11 -5.85 3.57
N ASN A 147 15.98 -4.98 2.55
CA ASN A 147 15.51 -5.32 1.21
C ASN A 147 14.06 -5.86 1.16
N LEU A 148 13.22 -5.42 2.08
CA LEU A 148 11.79 -5.74 2.06
C LEU A 148 10.94 -4.50 1.74
N VAL A 149 9.85 -4.72 1.02
CA VAL A 149 8.71 -3.81 0.97
C VAL A 149 7.81 -4.14 2.16
N LEU A 150 7.63 -3.17 3.05
CA LEU A 150 6.76 -3.27 4.22
C LEU A 150 5.41 -2.65 3.88
N PHE A 151 4.33 -3.26 4.33
CA PHE A 151 2.99 -2.69 4.27
C PHE A 151 2.16 -3.20 5.45
N GLY A 152 0.99 -2.63 5.67
CA GLY A 152 0.16 -3.01 6.80
C GLY A 152 -1.31 -3.11 6.45
N ASP A 153 -2.06 -3.68 7.35
CA ASP A 153 -3.52 -3.65 7.33
C ASP A 153 -4.03 -2.73 8.45
N ASN A 154 -4.84 -1.75 8.06
CA ASN A 154 -5.21 -0.67 8.97
C ASN A 154 -6.06 -1.13 10.14
N PRO A 155 -7.18 -1.85 9.94
CA PRO A 155 -8.04 -2.24 11.04
C PRO A 155 -7.42 -3.29 11.96
N SER A 156 -6.84 -4.33 11.38
CA SER A 156 -6.27 -5.47 12.14
C SER A 156 -4.97 -5.13 12.85
N GLY A 157 -4.19 -4.17 12.31
CA GLY A 157 -2.87 -3.84 12.82
C GLY A 157 -1.80 -4.86 12.47
N GLU A 158 -2.09 -5.72 11.52
CA GLU A 158 -1.10 -6.63 10.94
C GLU A 158 -0.09 -5.86 10.10
N VAL A 159 1.16 -6.30 10.17
CA VAL A 159 2.24 -5.79 9.32
C VAL A 159 2.81 -6.92 8.50
N PHE A 160 3.03 -6.64 7.23
CA PHE A 160 3.43 -7.59 6.23
C PHE A 160 4.65 -7.10 5.46
N ALA A 161 5.32 -8.03 4.78
CA ALA A 161 6.44 -7.71 3.90
C ALA A 161 6.57 -8.73 2.76
N PHE A 162 7.22 -8.28 1.68
CA PHE A 162 7.72 -9.12 0.61
C PHE A 162 9.10 -8.62 0.13
N SER A 163 9.79 -9.41 -0.68
CA SER A 163 11.12 -9.05 -1.19
C SER A 163 11.05 -7.88 -2.16
N ALA A 164 11.85 -6.83 -1.95
CA ALA A 164 12.01 -5.72 -2.87
C ALA A 164 12.96 -6.04 -4.04
N ASP A 165 13.82 -7.06 -3.90
CA ASP A 165 14.78 -7.46 -4.92
C ASP A 165 14.23 -8.55 -5.84
N ASN A 166 13.30 -9.39 -5.34
CA ASN A 166 12.64 -10.45 -6.08
C ASN A 166 11.13 -10.23 -5.97
N LEU A 167 10.61 -9.38 -6.86
CA LEU A 167 9.20 -9.00 -6.81
C LEU A 167 8.30 -10.20 -7.10
N PRO A 168 7.26 -10.41 -6.27
CA PRO A 168 6.25 -11.43 -6.53
C PRO A 168 5.44 -11.12 -7.80
N ALA A 169 4.76 -12.14 -8.30
CA ALA A 169 3.87 -12.05 -9.46
C ALA A 169 2.40 -12.21 -9.07
N GLY A 170 2.00 -11.67 -7.92
CA GLY A 170 0.63 -11.74 -7.37
C GLY A 170 0.48 -12.75 -6.25
N GLY A 171 -0.73 -12.86 -5.71
CA GLY A 171 -1.07 -13.79 -4.64
C GLY A 171 -0.56 -13.37 -3.25
N GLN A 172 -0.87 -14.21 -2.25
CA GLN A 172 -0.50 -13.95 -0.86
C GLN A 172 0.56 -14.92 -0.29
N GLU A 173 0.94 -15.96 -1.02
CA GLU A 173 1.78 -17.06 -0.53
C GLU A 173 3.19 -16.61 -0.14
N VAL A 174 3.66 -15.50 -0.73
CA VAL A 174 5.00 -14.94 -0.47
C VAL A 174 4.99 -13.82 0.56
N ILE A 175 3.81 -13.42 1.02
CA ILE A 175 3.65 -12.39 2.04
C ILE A 175 4.14 -12.92 3.38
N ARG A 176 5.10 -12.22 3.97
CA ARG A 176 5.63 -12.52 5.30
C ARG A 176 4.93 -11.66 6.33
N ARG A 177 4.43 -12.27 7.40
CA ARG A 177 3.89 -11.57 8.55
C ARG A 177 5.00 -11.09 9.47
N ILE A 178 4.94 -9.85 9.92
CA ILE A 178 5.87 -9.25 10.87
C ILE A 178 5.18 -9.10 12.21
N LEU A 179 5.77 -9.66 13.26
CA LEU A 179 5.33 -9.48 14.63
C LEU A 179 6.33 -8.61 15.39
N PHE A 180 5.81 -7.79 16.28
CA PHE A 180 6.60 -6.94 17.17
C PHE A 180 6.99 -7.69 18.43
N ASN A 181 8.10 -7.30 19.05
CA ASN A 181 8.52 -7.82 20.35
C ASN A 181 8.83 -6.66 21.30
N ASN A 182 8.09 -6.57 22.40
CA ASN A 182 8.31 -5.58 23.46
C ASN A 182 9.03 -6.17 24.67
N GLY A 183 9.71 -7.32 24.50
CA GLY A 183 10.36 -8.06 25.59
C GLY A 183 9.51 -9.21 26.15
N ASN A 184 8.23 -9.29 25.80
CA ASN A 184 7.28 -10.30 26.28
C ASN A 184 6.77 -11.24 25.15
N GLY A 185 7.62 -11.50 24.16
CA GLY A 185 7.30 -12.36 23.01
C GLY A 185 6.67 -11.63 21.84
N PRO A 186 6.45 -12.37 20.71
CA PRO A 186 5.92 -11.79 19.49
C PRO A 186 4.44 -11.41 19.61
N LYS A 187 4.08 -10.21 19.12
CA LYS A 187 2.73 -9.63 19.21
C LYS A 187 2.37 -8.87 17.96
N THR A 188 1.07 -8.75 17.70
CA THR A 188 0.54 -7.79 16.72
C THR A 188 0.52 -6.37 17.30
N LEU A 189 0.35 -5.36 16.45
CA LEU A 189 0.15 -3.99 16.94
C LEU A 189 -1.11 -3.90 17.81
N LEU A 190 -2.20 -4.56 17.43
CA LEU A 190 -3.44 -4.53 18.19
C LEU A 190 -3.23 -5.08 19.60
N GLN A 191 -2.49 -6.17 19.77
CA GLN A 191 -2.14 -6.72 21.09
C GLN A 191 -1.32 -5.74 21.93
N LEU A 192 -0.34 -5.05 21.31
CA LEU A 192 0.45 -4.02 22.02
C LEU A 192 -0.41 -2.83 22.48
N ILE A 193 -1.37 -2.41 21.65
CA ILE A 193 -2.34 -1.36 21.99
C ILE A 193 -3.23 -1.81 23.16
N GLN A 194 -3.76 -3.03 23.10
CA GLN A 194 -4.61 -3.59 24.13
C GLN A 194 -3.90 -3.71 25.49
N GLU A 195 -2.65 -4.17 25.49
CA GLU A 195 -1.82 -4.24 26.70
C GLU A 195 -1.61 -2.85 27.32
N LYS A 196 -1.26 -1.86 26.49
CA LYS A 196 -1.05 -0.50 26.97
C LYS A 196 -2.34 0.10 27.52
N ASN A 197 -3.45 -0.01 26.79
CA ASN A 197 -4.74 0.50 27.25
C ASN A 197 -5.17 -0.15 28.56
N THR A 198 -4.95 -1.44 28.73
CA THR A 198 -5.24 -2.15 29.98
C THR A 198 -4.37 -1.61 31.11
N ALA A 199 -3.08 -1.41 30.88
CA ALA A 199 -2.16 -0.85 31.88
C ALA A 199 -2.52 0.59 32.30
N ASP A 200 -3.07 1.37 31.35
CA ASP A 200 -3.50 2.76 31.57
C ASP A 200 -4.95 2.86 32.08
N GLY A 201 -5.63 1.75 32.33
CA GLY A 201 -7.05 1.73 32.75
C GLY A 201 -8.03 2.19 31.67
N GLN A 202 -7.63 2.12 30.39
CA GLN A 202 -8.46 2.49 29.24
C GLN A 202 -9.25 1.29 28.71
N GLY A 203 -10.26 1.58 27.90
CA GLY A 203 -11.05 0.54 27.24
C GLY A 203 -10.23 -0.30 26.23
N VAL A 204 -10.65 -1.55 26.03
CA VAL A 204 -9.98 -2.47 25.12
C VAL A 204 -10.22 -2.04 23.67
N ALA A 205 -9.14 -1.79 22.93
CA ALA A 205 -9.24 -1.49 21.50
C ALA A 205 -9.66 -2.73 20.70
N THR A 206 -10.62 -2.55 19.80
CA THR A 206 -11.10 -3.60 18.90
C THR A 206 -10.45 -3.55 17.51
N ARG A 207 -9.70 -2.48 17.22
CA ARG A 207 -8.96 -2.27 15.97
C ARG A 207 -7.71 -1.44 16.25
N ALA A 208 -6.72 -1.54 15.38
CA ALA A 208 -5.42 -0.88 15.55
C ALA A 208 -5.35 0.53 14.94
N ASP A 209 -6.03 0.75 13.82
CA ASP A 209 -5.89 1.94 12.98
C ASP A 209 -4.41 2.24 12.62
N LEU A 210 -3.71 1.19 12.19
CA LEU A 210 -2.29 1.21 11.86
C LEU A 210 -1.95 2.27 10.82
N ARG A 211 -0.83 2.96 11.05
CA ARG A 211 -0.10 3.74 10.06
C ARG A 211 1.39 3.46 10.19
N LEU A 212 2.09 3.48 9.06
CA LEU A 212 3.55 3.49 9.02
C LEU A 212 4.03 4.91 8.72
N GLY A 213 5.07 5.34 9.39
CA GLY A 213 5.72 6.63 9.19
C GLY A 213 7.22 6.45 9.01
N LEU A 214 7.84 7.37 8.28
CA LEU A 214 9.27 7.40 8.06
C LEU A 214 9.89 8.53 8.85
N GLY A 215 11.04 8.25 9.43
CA GLY A 215 11.90 9.25 10.02
C GLY A 215 13.20 9.43 9.21
N PRO A 216 14.03 10.39 9.61
CA PRO A 216 15.37 10.53 9.06
C PRO A 216 16.18 9.25 9.31
N ASN A 217 17.14 8.95 8.42
CA ASN A 217 17.99 7.75 8.51
C ASN A 217 17.22 6.42 8.44
N ASP A 218 16.20 6.35 7.59
CA ASP A 218 15.40 5.15 7.33
C ASP A 218 14.71 4.54 8.56
N GLN A 219 14.44 5.35 9.56
CA GLN A 219 13.67 4.92 10.72
C GLN A 219 12.22 4.61 10.31
N VAL A 220 11.69 3.50 10.84
CA VAL A 220 10.30 3.11 10.64
C VAL A 220 9.53 3.30 11.93
N PHE A 221 8.49 4.12 11.87
CA PHE A 221 7.58 4.35 12.98
C PHE A 221 6.25 3.64 12.73
N VAL A 222 5.71 3.06 13.78
CA VAL A 222 4.36 2.49 13.80
C VAL A 222 3.48 3.39 14.65
N LEU A 223 2.41 3.88 14.04
CA LEU A 223 1.51 4.84 14.62
C LEU A 223 0.08 4.28 14.68
N ASN A 224 -0.64 4.71 15.68
CA ASN A 224 -2.07 4.49 15.82
C ASN A 224 -2.69 5.61 16.66
N LYS A 225 -4.03 5.67 16.72
CA LYS A 225 -4.74 6.70 17.49
C LYS A 225 -5.38 6.17 18.80
N HIS A 226 -5.22 4.86 19.09
CA HIS A 226 -5.97 4.22 20.18
C HIS A 226 -5.24 4.19 21.53
N ASP A 227 -3.91 4.32 21.53
CA ASP A 227 -3.12 4.32 22.78
C ASP A 227 -2.18 5.54 22.90
N GLY A 228 -2.28 6.49 21.98
CA GLY A 228 -1.48 7.71 21.97
C GLY A 228 0.03 7.48 21.80
N THR A 229 0.46 6.31 21.35
CA THR A 229 1.88 5.95 21.29
C THR A 229 2.38 5.91 19.84
N ILE A 230 3.54 6.52 19.62
CA ILE A 230 4.34 6.36 18.41
C ILE A 230 5.49 5.39 18.76
N ARG A 231 5.60 4.31 18.01
CA ARG A 231 6.62 3.26 18.24
C ARG A 231 7.67 3.31 17.16
N LEU A 232 8.94 3.42 17.56
CA LEU A 232 10.07 3.23 16.65
C LEU A 232 10.41 1.74 16.59
N LEU A 233 10.53 1.20 15.37
CA LEU A 233 11.04 -0.14 15.16
C LEU A 233 12.55 -0.18 15.37
N VAL A 234 13.01 -1.19 16.09
CA VAL A 234 14.43 -1.48 16.31
C VAL A 234 14.68 -2.97 16.14
N ALA A 235 15.92 -3.34 15.86
CA ALA A 235 16.30 -4.76 15.77
C ALA A 235 16.06 -5.45 17.13
N VAL A 236 15.53 -6.67 17.09
CA VAL A 236 15.46 -7.54 18.27
C VAL A 236 16.89 -7.96 18.63
N ARG A 237 17.23 -7.75 19.91
CA ARG A 237 18.52 -8.16 20.48
C ARG A 237 18.49 -9.61 20.92
#